data_6d8a9dde7653c6d0441318f54596a953
#
_entry.id   6d8a9dde7653c6d0441318f54596a953
#
_cell.length_a   1.000
_cell.length_b   1.000
_cell.length_c   1.000
_cell.angle_alpha   90.00
_cell.angle_beta   90.00
_cell.angle_gamma   90.00
#
_symmetry.space_group_name_H-M   'P 1'
#
loop_
_entity.id
_entity.type
_entity.pdbx_description
1 polymer ?
#
loop_
_entity_poly.entity_id
_entity_poly.type
_entity_poly.pdbx_seq_one_letter_code
_entity_poly.pdbx_strand_id
1 'polypeptide(L)'
;MDLDQERSLDGTYIMPTFGRLPVLFTHGEGMRLYDDTGKEYLDFLAGIGVCCLGHGHPALVNALTHQTEQLLHVSNYYYIEHRAEVAALLSKLANNDMEGAERLARALRSGDAQAAMDAAQPAAGEQVWQTFFANSGAEANECSLKLARLYAQRHGNGGNAIVCLHGGFHGRTLETLAATMQERLQEPFQPLPGGFLMCEPNDIDGLQELFAQHGKQIAGILIEPIQGESGVHPLTTEFVHEAAELAHAAGALLISDEVQAGMFRCGTPFAIQALGITPDIMSLAKGIAGGVPCGACVARAEIARTFAPGEHGTTFGGSNLAVAAAEAVLCELICGAYGEHAVHAGTYLMERLDALPCVTEVRGRGLMVGCDLAPDACDAHDLVAALLDDGFVLNATGDHTLRFLPPLICTSDDINLLVDALAHRLEQAG
;
A
#
# COMPACT_ATOMS: atom_id res chain seq x y z
N MET A 1 -3.70 27.74 -15.86
CA MET A 1 -3.58 28.49 -14.59
C MET A 1 -2.17 28.26 -14.09
N ASP A 2 -1.56 29.28 -13.52
CA ASP A 2 -0.29 29.17 -12.81
C ASP A 2 -0.51 28.80 -11.33
N LEU A 3 0.57 28.55 -10.60
CA LEU A 3 0.52 28.17 -9.19
C LEU A 3 -0.26 29.17 -8.32
N ASP A 4 -0.09 30.48 -8.54
CA ASP A 4 -0.73 31.50 -7.70
C ASP A 4 -2.25 31.54 -7.91
N GLN A 5 -2.70 31.36 -9.14
CA GLN A 5 -4.11 31.27 -9.50
C GLN A 5 -4.73 30.01 -8.89
N GLU A 6 -4.04 28.85 -8.99
CA GLU A 6 -4.51 27.59 -8.41
C GLU A 6 -4.58 27.66 -6.88
N ARG A 7 -3.56 28.21 -6.21
CA ARG A 7 -3.57 28.43 -4.75
C ARG A 7 -4.71 29.32 -4.28
N SER A 8 -5.06 30.35 -5.06
CA SER A 8 -6.19 31.24 -4.74
C SER A 8 -7.52 30.51 -4.79
N LEU A 9 -7.73 29.67 -5.82
CA LEU A 9 -8.94 28.87 -5.97
C LEU A 9 -9.00 27.76 -4.92
N ASP A 10 -7.89 27.06 -4.70
CA ASP A 10 -7.79 25.99 -3.69
C ASP A 10 -8.13 26.52 -2.30
N GLY A 11 -7.52 27.64 -1.90
CA GLY A 11 -7.80 28.27 -0.60
C GLY A 11 -9.25 28.78 -0.44
N THR A 12 -9.97 28.97 -1.54
CA THR A 12 -11.36 29.41 -1.53
C THR A 12 -12.35 28.25 -1.51
N TYR A 13 -12.08 27.18 -2.25
CA TYR A 13 -13.09 26.14 -2.53
C TYR A 13 -12.74 24.76 -1.97
N ILE A 14 -11.49 24.48 -1.60
CA ILE A 14 -11.09 23.16 -1.08
C ILE A 14 -10.97 23.20 0.45
N MET A 15 -11.47 22.17 1.12
CA MET A 15 -11.34 22.04 2.58
C MET A 15 -9.85 21.97 2.97
N PRO A 16 -9.41 22.72 4.01
CA PRO A 16 -8.00 22.79 4.41
C PRO A 16 -7.56 21.55 5.22
N THR A 17 -7.69 20.37 4.62
CA THR A 17 -7.34 19.09 5.26
C THR A 17 -5.88 18.69 5.04
N PHE A 18 -5.17 19.37 4.16
CA PHE A 18 -3.76 19.12 3.82
C PHE A 18 -2.93 20.39 3.87
N GLY A 19 -1.72 20.32 4.45
CA GLY A 19 -0.66 21.30 4.22
C GLY A 19 -0.04 21.04 2.84
N ARG A 20 -0.11 22.05 1.93
CA ARG A 20 0.42 21.90 0.56
C ARG A 20 1.76 22.59 0.42
N LEU A 21 2.72 21.90 -0.19
CA LEU A 21 3.96 22.51 -0.66
C LEU A 21 3.68 23.39 -1.90
N PRO A 22 4.42 24.50 -2.10
CA PRO A 22 4.11 25.51 -3.12
C PRO A 22 4.60 25.11 -4.53
N VAL A 23 4.13 23.98 -5.04
CA VAL A 23 4.45 23.49 -6.40
C VAL A 23 3.16 23.02 -7.07
N LEU A 24 2.99 23.36 -8.35
CA LEU A 24 1.92 22.87 -9.22
C LEU A 24 2.51 21.95 -10.28
N PHE A 25 2.47 20.64 -10.06
CA PHE A 25 2.89 19.67 -11.06
C PHE A 25 1.85 19.57 -12.19
N THR A 26 2.32 19.65 -13.43
CA THR A 26 1.47 19.67 -14.65
C THR A 26 1.58 18.40 -15.47
N HIS A 27 2.72 17.71 -15.45
CA HIS A 27 2.92 16.43 -16.10
C HIS A 27 4.09 15.65 -15.46
N GLY A 28 4.24 14.38 -15.86
CA GLY A 28 5.33 13.53 -15.41
C GLY A 28 5.70 12.48 -16.44
N GLU A 29 6.97 12.04 -16.41
CA GLU A 29 7.51 10.98 -17.26
C GLU A 29 8.53 10.14 -16.47
N GLY A 30 8.29 8.83 -16.36
CA GLY A 30 9.16 7.93 -15.60
C GLY A 30 9.32 8.38 -14.14
N MET A 31 10.56 8.67 -13.73
CA MET A 31 10.89 9.21 -12.39
C MET A 31 10.69 10.72 -12.25
N ARG A 32 10.30 11.42 -13.31
CA ARG A 32 10.31 12.88 -13.35
C ARG A 32 8.93 13.48 -13.29
N LEU A 33 8.81 14.56 -12.52
CA LEU A 33 7.67 15.47 -12.48
C LEU A 33 8.11 16.84 -13.00
N TYR A 34 7.19 17.59 -13.57
CA TYR A 34 7.42 18.94 -14.10
C TYR A 34 6.34 19.88 -13.59
N ASP A 35 6.76 21.03 -13.08
CA ASP A 35 5.84 22.06 -12.61
C ASP A 35 5.31 22.97 -13.73
N ASP A 36 4.50 23.95 -13.37
CA ASP A 36 3.90 24.93 -14.30
C ASP A 36 4.91 25.90 -14.93
N THR A 37 6.15 25.95 -14.42
CA THR A 37 7.26 26.73 -14.99
C THR A 37 8.15 25.88 -15.91
N GLY A 38 7.96 24.55 -15.90
CA GLY A 38 8.79 23.60 -16.61
C GLY A 38 10.03 23.12 -15.83
N LYS A 39 10.14 23.47 -14.55
CA LYS A 39 11.19 22.93 -13.69
C LYS A 39 10.97 21.43 -13.47
N GLU A 40 12.07 20.66 -13.59
CA GLU A 40 12.10 19.21 -13.40
C GLU A 40 12.35 18.83 -11.95
N TYR A 41 11.69 17.75 -11.51
CA TYR A 41 11.86 17.15 -10.19
C TYR A 41 12.00 15.64 -10.30
N LEU A 42 12.90 15.03 -9.52
CA LEU A 42 12.95 13.59 -9.33
C LEU A 42 12.00 13.16 -8.20
N ASP A 43 11.13 12.18 -8.50
CA ASP A 43 10.07 11.74 -7.60
C ASP A 43 10.52 10.54 -6.75
N PHE A 44 10.85 10.78 -5.49
CA PHE A 44 11.14 9.75 -4.50
C PHE A 44 9.96 9.46 -3.57
N LEU A 45 8.75 9.91 -3.92
CA LEU A 45 7.51 9.69 -3.17
C LEU A 45 6.46 8.90 -3.95
N ALA A 46 6.41 9.03 -5.29
CA ALA A 46 5.46 8.36 -6.17
C ALA A 46 3.98 8.52 -5.74
N GLY A 47 3.60 9.73 -5.26
CA GLY A 47 2.27 9.95 -4.70
C GLY A 47 1.98 9.11 -3.44
N ILE A 48 2.97 8.89 -2.60
CA ILE A 48 2.98 8.01 -1.42
C ILE A 48 2.87 6.51 -1.84
N GLY A 49 3.80 6.08 -2.71
CA GLY A 49 3.91 4.68 -3.17
C GLY A 49 2.81 4.24 -4.14
N VAL A 50 2.14 5.17 -4.81
CA VAL A 50 1.02 4.91 -5.72
C VAL A 50 1.49 4.66 -7.16
N CYS A 51 2.31 5.55 -7.71
CA CYS A 51 2.79 5.50 -9.09
C CYS A 51 3.97 4.52 -9.21
N CYS A 52 3.72 3.23 -8.96
CA CYS A 52 4.76 2.21 -8.90
C CYS A 52 5.53 2.02 -10.22
N LEU A 53 4.89 2.21 -11.37
CA LEU A 53 5.51 2.16 -12.70
C LEU A 53 6.11 3.51 -13.15
N GLY A 54 6.10 4.52 -12.30
CA GLY A 54 6.43 5.88 -12.68
C GLY A 54 5.28 6.59 -13.41
N HIS A 55 5.57 7.79 -13.89
CA HIS A 55 4.58 8.66 -14.54
C HIS A 55 4.54 8.36 -16.05
N GLY A 56 3.33 8.40 -16.64
CA GLY A 56 3.15 8.26 -18.08
C GLY A 56 3.51 6.88 -18.65
N HIS A 57 3.49 5.80 -17.84
CA HIS A 57 3.88 4.47 -18.31
C HIS A 57 2.99 4.02 -19.49
N PRO A 58 3.59 3.62 -20.64
CA PRO A 58 2.82 3.36 -21.88
C PRO A 58 1.73 2.31 -21.72
N ALA A 59 1.97 1.21 -21.00
CA ALA A 59 0.97 0.16 -20.82
C ALA A 59 -0.26 0.68 -20.09
N LEU A 60 -0.07 1.48 -19.01
CA LEU A 60 -1.16 2.08 -18.26
C LEU A 60 -1.92 3.12 -19.09
N VAL A 61 -1.19 4.03 -19.75
CA VAL A 61 -1.80 5.07 -20.61
C VAL A 61 -2.63 4.45 -21.72
N ASN A 62 -2.12 3.41 -22.40
CA ASN A 62 -2.84 2.71 -23.47
C ASN A 62 -4.10 2.01 -22.95
N ALA A 63 -4.01 1.31 -21.82
CA ALA A 63 -5.16 0.62 -21.20
C ALA A 63 -6.26 1.62 -20.82
N LEU A 64 -5.90 2.74 -20.19
CA LEU A 64 -6.85 3.79 -19.81
C LEU A 64 -7.48 4.46 -21.04
N THR A 65 -6.70 4.81 -22.05
CA THR A 65 -7.20 5.42 -23.29
C THR A 65 -8.20 4.48 -23.95
N HIS A 66 -7.83 3.21 -24.14
CA HIS A 66 -8.72 2.22 -24.74
C HIS A 66 -10.02 2.06 -23.92
N GLN A 67 -9.92 1.91 -22.59
CA GLN A 67 -11.09 1.70 -21.74
C GLN A 67 -12.02 2.91 -21.71
N THR A 68 -11.47 4.15 -21.76
CA THR A 68 -12.31 5.36 -21.82
C THR A 68 -13.12 5.48 -23.09
N GLU A 69 -12.62 4.95 -24.21
CA GLU A 69 -13.34 4.88 -25.49
C GLU A 69 -14.46 3.84 -25.50
N GLN A 70 -14.44 2.85 -24.61
CA GLN A 70 -15.41 1.76 -24.53
C GLN A 70 -16.48 2.04 -23.48
N LEU A 71 -16.14 1.94 -22.20
CA LEU A 71 -17.10 1.96 -21.11
C LEU A 71 -16.41 2.31 -19.77
N LEU A 72 -16.90 3.34 -19.09
CA LEU A 72 -16.32 3.77 -17.82
C LEU A 72 -16.91 3.05 -16.61
N HIS A 73 -18.23 2.79 -16.63
CA HIS A 73 -18.93 2.24 -15.47
C HIS A 73 -20.28 1.63 -15.85
N VAL A 74 -20.66 0.50 -15.22
CA VAL A 74 -21.96 -0.16 -15.43
C VAL A 74 -22.69 -0.57 -14.14
N SER A 75 -22.13 -0.53 -12.96
CA SER A 75 -22.67 -1.13 -11.74
C SER A 75 -22.24 -2.58 -11.51
N ASN A 76 -22.12 -2.92 -10.23
CA ASN A 76 -21.81 -4.26 -9.75
C ASN A 76 -22.95 -5.28 -9.95
N TYR A 77 -24.07 -4.88 -10.54
CA TYR A 77 -25.14 -5.80 -10.95
C TYR A 77 -24.81 -6.60 -12.20
N TYR A 78 -23.78 -6.20 -12.94
CA TYR A 78 -23.36 -6.84 -14.19
C TYR A 78 -21.92 -7.34 -14.08
N TYR A 79 -21.57 -8.28 -14.98
CA TYR A 79 -20.18 -8.67 -15.15
C TYR A 79 -19.39 -7.53 -15.77
N ILE A 80 -18.17 -7.35 -15.31
CA ILE A 80 -17.26 -6.30 -15.76
C ILE A 80 -16.00 -6.97 -16.28
N GLU A 81 -15.61 -6.59 -17.48
CA GLU A 81 -14.39 -7.02 -18.16
C GLU A 81 -13.15 -6.70 -17.30
N HIS A 82 -12.10 -7.49 -17.40
CA HIS A 82 -10.84 -7.40 -16.63
C HIS A 82 -10.96 -7.71 -15.12
N ARG A 83 -12.16 -7.68 -14.55
CA ARG A 83 -12.34 -7.82 -13.09
C ARG A 83 -11.98 -9.22 -12.59
N ALA A 84 -12.43 -10.26 -13.27
CA ALA A 84 -12.17 -11.63 -12.90
C ALA A 84 -10.71 -12.01 -13.15
N GLU A 85 -10.11 -11.47 -14.20
CA GLU A 85 -8.72 -11.61 -14.59
C GLU A 85 -7.79 -11.01 -13.53
N VAL A 86 -8.07 -9.78 -13.07
CA VAL A 86 -7.34 -9.13 -11.97
C VAL A 86 -7.48 -9.95 -10.68
N ALA A 87 -8.68 -10.44 -10.35
CA ALA A 87 -8.88 -11.28 -9.17
C ALA A 87 -8.11 -12.61 -9.28
N ALA A 88 -8.03 -13.22 -10.47
CA ALA A 88 -7.24 -14.43 -10.70
C ALA A 88 -5.73 -14.17 -10.55
N LEU A 89 -5.21 -13.06 -11.09
CA LEU A 89 -3.81 -12.63 -10.87
C LEU A 89 -3.52 -12.47 -9.38
N LEU A 90 -4.37 -11.75 -8.64
CA LEU A 90 -4.22 -11.58 -7.19
C LEU A 90 -4.27 -12.91 -6.44
N SER A 91 -5.12 -13.87 -6.85
CA SER A 91 -5.17 -15.21 -6.27
C SER A 91 -3.86 -15.99 -6.48
N LYS A 92 -3.28 -15.94 -7.70
CA LYS A 92 -1.98 -16.56 -7.99
C LYS A 92 -0.87 -15.94 -7.15
N LEU A 93 -0.81 -14.62 -7.07
CA LEU A 93 0.17 -13.90 -6.25
C LEU A 93 0.03 -14.22 -4.76
N ALA A 94 -1.21 -14.34 -4.24
CA ALA A 94 -1.48 -14.70 -2.85
C ALA A 94 -0.99 -16.11 -2.49
N ASN A 95 -0.95 -17.02 -3.46
CA ASN A 95 -0.39 -18.35 -3.33
C ASN A 95 1.13 -18.41 -3.54
N ASN A 96 1.78 -17.28 -3.79
CA ASN A 96 3.17 -17.20 -4.21
C ASN A 96 3.45 -18.00 -5.51
N ASP A 97 2.40 -18.20 -6.35
CA ASP A 97 2.50 -18.87 -7.65
C ASP A 97 2.90 -17.87 -8.74
N MET A 98 4.17 -17.45 -8.72
CA MET A 98 4.71 -16.49 -9.70
C MET A 98 4.67 -17.06 -11.12
N GLU A 99 4.92 -18.36 -11.32
CA GLU A 99 4.88 -18.98 -12.62
C GLU A 99 3.46 -18.97 -13.23
N GLY A 100 2.46 -19.31 -12.42
CA GLY A 100 1.05 -19.23 -12.82
C GLY A 100 0.60 -17.81 -13.09
N ALA A 101 1.02 -16.87 -12.25
CA ALA A 101 0.75 -15.44 -12.47
C ALA A 101 1.38 -14.92 -13.76
N GLU A 102 2.64 -15.29 -14.07
CA GLU A 102 3.28 -14.91 -15.34
C GLU A 102 2.58 -15.50 -16.56
N ARG A 103 2.20 -16.78 -16.51
CA ARG A 103 1.45 -17.40 -17.61
C ARG A 103 0.15 -16.64 -17.89
N LEU A 104 -0.61 -16.32 -16.85
CA LEU A 104 -1.85 -15.56 -16.98
C LEU A 104 -1.58 -14.15 -17.51
N ALA A 105 -0.64 -13.42 -16.92
CA ALA A 105 -0.29 -12.06 -17.35
C ALA A 105 0.16 -11.99 -18.82
N ARG A 106 0.97 -12.96 -19.28
CA ARG A 106 1.41 -13.04 -20.68
C ARG A 106 0.25 -13.33 -21.62
N ALA A 107 -0.69 -14.22 -21.24
CA ALA A 107 -1.87 -14.51 -22.04
C ALA A 107 -2.80 -13.29 -22.15
N LEU A 108 -3.04 -12.57 -21.04
CA LEU A 108 -3.82 -11.31 -21.05
C LEU A 108 -3.16 -10.25 -21.94
N ARG A 109 -1.86 -10.04 -21.84
CA ARG A 109 -1.13 -9.10 -22.71
C ARG A 109 -1.15 -9.45 -24.19
N SER A 110 -1.24 -10.73 -24.53
CA SER A 110 -1.34 -11.17 -25.94
C SER A 110 -2.73 -11.12 -26.51
N GLY A 111 -3.77 -10.93 -25.68
CA GLY A 111 -5.18 -10.97 -26.06
C GLY A 111 -5.67 -12.39 -26.38
N ASP A 112 -4.94 -13.45 -25.98
CA ASP A 112 -5.37 -14.84 -26.15
C ASP A 112 -6.32 -15.25 -25.01
N ALA A 113 -7.62 -15.06 -25.26
CA ALA A 113 -8.66 -15.33 -24.26
C ALA A 113 -8.69 -16.80 -23.79
N GLN A 114 -8.39 -17.78 -24.69
CA GLN A 114 -8.38 -19.18 -24.30
C GLN A 114 -7.17 -19.50 -23.41
N ALA A 115 -5.99 -19.01 -23.77
CA ALA A 115 -4.80 -19.17 -22.93
C ALA A 115 -4.97 -18.47 -21.56
N ALA A 116 -5.61 -17.30 -21.54
CA ALA A 116 -5.92 -16.60 -20.29
C ALA A 116 -6.89 -17.41 -19.41
N MET A 117 -7.97 -17.95 -19.99
CA MET A 117 -8.92 -18.82 -19.27
C MET A 117 -8.24 -20.07 -18.71
N ASP A 118 -7.37 -20.72 -19.49
CA ASP A 118 -6.65 -21.93 -19.05
C ASP A 118 -5.64 -21.59 -17.94
N ALA A 119 -4.92 -20.47 -18.04
CA ALA A 119 -3.96 -20.02 -17.04
C ALA A 119 -4.62 -19.52 -15.75
N ALA A 120 -5.84 -18.97 -15.83
CA ALA A 120 -6.60 -18.49 -14.67
C ALA A 120 -7.14 -19.63 -13.79
N GLN A 121 -7.29 -20.86 -14.35
CA GLN A 121 -7.82 -21.99 -13.56
C GLN A 121 -6.89 -22.31 -12.38
N PRO A 122 -7.46 -22.55 -11.18
CA PRO A 122 -6.66 -23.01 -10.05
C PRO A 122 -6.13 -24.41 -10.31
N ALA A 123 -4.90 -24.67 -9.91
CA ALA A 123 -4.35 -26.02 -9.92
C ALA A 123 -5.11 -26.93 -8.90
N ALA A 124 -5.01 -28.24 -9.07
CA ALA A 124 -5.64 -29.18 -8.14
C ALA A 124 -5.05 -29.02 -6.74
N GLY A 125 -5.91 -28.63 -5.78
CA GLY A 125 -5.50 -28.39 -4.38
C GLY A 125 -4.93 -26.99 -4.12
N GLU A 126 -4.89 -26.10 -5.11
CA GLU A 126 -4.50 -24.71 -4.93
C GLU A 126 -5.55 -23.97 -4.09
N GLN A 127 -5.10 -23.18 -3.12
CA GLN A 127 -5.97 -22.30 -2.34
C GLN A 127 -6.54 -21.21 -3.28
N VAL A 128 -7.86 -21.11 -3.34
CA VAL A 128 -8.53 -20.04 -4.10
C VAL A 128 -8.70 -18.82 -3.19
N TRP A 129 -8.33 -17.65 -3.71
CA TRP A 129 -8.61 -16.36 -3.07
C TRP A 129 -9.70 -15.62 -3.85
N GLN A 130 -10.57 -14.95 -3.12
CA GLN A 130 -11.63 -14.13 -3.72
C GLN A 130 -11.42 -12.66 -3.36
N THR A 131 -11.75 -11.79 -4.30
CA THR A 131 -11.49 -10.35 -4.20
C THR A 131 -12.78 -9.56 -4.17
N PHE A 132 -12.93 -8.68 -3.18
CA PHE A 132 -13.85 -7.56 -3.22
C PHE A 132 -13.08 -6.32 -3.65
N PHE A 133 -13.51 -5.66 -4.73
CA PHE A 133 -12.89 -4.42 -5.20
C PHE A 133 -13.51 -3.20 -4.54
N ALA A 134 -12.68 -2.26 -4.15
CA ALA A 134 -12.99 -1.00 -3.51
C ALA A 134 -12.32 0.18 -4.27
N ASN A 135 -12.38 1.39 -3.74
CA ASN A 135 -11.79 2.57 -4.38
C ASN A 135 -10.54 3.11 -3.66
N SER A 136 -10.29 2.61 -2.46
CA SER A 136 -9.21 3.10 -1.58
C SER A 136 -8.76 2.01 -0.60
N GLY A 137 -7.61 2.25 0.04
CA GLY A 137 -7.14 1.41 1.14
C GLY A 137 -8.08 1.42 2.35
N ALA A 138 -8.66 2.58 2.66
CA ALA A 138 -9.65 2.66 3.74
C ALA A 138 -10.87 1.76 3.47
N GLU A 139 -11.44 1.79 2.27
CA GLU A 139 -12.56 0.91 1.92
C GLU A 139 -12.16 -0.58 1.89
N ALA A 140 -10.93 -0.90 1.47
CA ALA A 140 -10.41 -2.27 1.52
C ALA A 140 -10.28 -2.75 2.97
N ASN A 141 -9.78 -1.92 3.88
CA ASN A 141 -9.71 -2.21 5.30
C ASN A 141 -11.10 -2.29 5.96
N GLU A 142 -12.05 -1.42 5.62
CA GLU A 142 -13.46 -1.54 6.05
C GLU A 142 -14.04 -2.93 5.69
N CYS A 143 -13.78 -3.40 4.47
CA CYS A 143 -14.19 -4.73 4.02
C CYS A 143 -13.53 -5.82 4.87
N SER A 144 -12.21 -5.73 5.09
CA SER A 144 -11.44 -6.71 5.86
C SER A 144 -11.91 -6.81 7.31
N LEU A 145 -12.13 -5.67 7.97
CA LEU A 145 -12.65 -5.59 9.35
C LEU A 145 -14.05 -6.18 9.46
N LYS A 146 -14.94 -5.82 8.54
CA LYS A 146 -16.31 -6.38 8.49
C LYS A 146 -16.30 -7.88 8.25
N LEU A 147 -15.47 -8.35 7.33
CA LEU A 147 -15.35 -9.77 7.00
C LEU A 147 -14.84 -10.58 8.20
N ALA A 148 -13.79 -10.10 8.87
CA ALA A 148 -13.25 -10.77 10.05
C ALA A 148 -14.26 -10.88 11.18
N ARG A 149 -14.97 -9.79 11.50
CA ARG A 149 -16.02 -9.80 12.51
C ARG A 149 -17.17 -10.74 12.15
N LEU A 150 -17.62 -10.73 10.90
CA LEU A 150 -18.69 -11.60 10.44
C LEU A 150 -18.27 -13.07 10.44
N TYR A 151 -17.02 -13.36 10.05
CA TYR A 151 -16.45 -14.70 10.10
C TYR A 151 -16.40 -15.25 11.54
N ALA A 152 -15.88 -14.45 12.47
CA ALA A 152 -15.84 -14.83 13.87
C ALA A 152 -17.22 -15.15 14.45
N GLN A 153 -18.25 -14.39 14.07
CA GLN A 153 -19.63 -14.63 14.50
C GLN A 153 -20.25 -15.88 13.89
N ARG A 154 -19.96 -16.19 12.62
CA ARG A 154 -20.62 -17.29 11.89
C ARG A 154 -19.88 -18.61 12.00
N HIS A 155 -18.56 -18.57 12.08
CA HIS A 155 -17.68 -19.73 11.94
C HIS A 155 -16.60 -19.84 13.02
N GLY A 156 -16.30 -18.74 13.72
CA GLY A 156 -15.21 -18.64 14.69
C GLY A 156 -15.69 -18.64 16.15
N ASN A 157 -15.02 -17.84 16.97
CA ASN A 157 -15.19 -17.77 18.42
C ASN A 157 -16.34 -16.83 18.89
N GLY A 158 -17.05 -16.17 17.97
CA GLY A 158 -18.09 -15.16 18.27
C GLY A 158 -17.54 -13.79 18.67
N GLY A 159 -16.23 -13.57 18.60
CA GLY A 159 -15.58 -12.31 18.92
C GLY A 159 -15.91 -11.18 17.92
N ASN A 160 -15.64 -9.95 18.32
CA ASN A 160 -15.80 -8.76 17.47
C ASN A 160 -14.64 -7.75 17.62
N ALA A 161 -13.72 -7.99 18.54
CA ALA A 161 -12.56 -7.14 18.73
C ALA A 161 -11.50 -7.38 17.66
N ILE A 162 -10.84 -6.31 17.21
CA ILE A 162 -9.69 -6.37 16.30
C ILE A 162 -8.47 -5.86 17.06
N VAL A 163 -7.40 -6.64 17.06
CA VAL A 163 -6.10 -6.17 17.55
C VAL A 163 -5.44 -5.35 16.45
N CYS A 164 -4.98 -4.15 16.79
CA CYS A 164 -4.22 -3.26 15.90
C CYS A 164 -2.93 -2.83 16.60
N LEU A 165 -1.91 -2.50 15.82
CA LEU A 165 -0.61 -2.12 16.37
C LEU A 165 -0.52 -0.59 16.58
N HIS A 166 0.10 -0.20 17.69
CA HIS A 166 0.43 1.20 17.94
C HIS A 166 1.21 1.80 16.75
N GLY A 167 0.92 3.03 16.38
CA GLY A 167 1.54 3.70 15.23
C GLY A 167 1.05 3.23 13.86
N GLY A 168 0.17 2.22 13.79
CA GLY A 168 -0.42 1.74 12.53
C GLY A 168 -1.28 2.81 11.83
N PHE A 169 -1.46 2.66 10.51
CA PHE A 169 -2.32 3.53 9.71
C PHE A 169 -3.15 2.73 8.71
N HIS A 170 -4.48 2.71 8.93
CA HIS A 170 -5.40 1.89 8.14
C HIS A 170 -6.46 2.68 7.38
N GLY A 171 -6.51 4.01 7.54
CA GLY A 171 -7.41 4.89 6.80
C GLY A 171 -8.00 6.04 7.64
N ARG A 172 -8.93 6.78 7.01
CA ARG A 172 -9.54 8.00 7.56
C ARG A 172 -11.06 7.91 7.68
N THR A 173 -11.68 6.78 7.37
CA THR A 173 -13.10 6.53 7.71
C THR A 173 -13.21 6.27 9.20
N LEU A 174 -14.39 6.39 9.80
CA LEU A 174 -14.52 6.28 11.26
C LEU A 174 -14.04 4.92 11.81
N GLU A 175 -14.33 3.82 11.11
CA GLU A 175 -13.91 2.48 11.53
C GLU A 175 -12.40 2.29 11.33
N THR A 176 -11.86 2.67 10.16
CA THR A 176 -10.40 2.57 9.91
C THR A 176 -9.59 3.58 10.72
N LEU A 177 -10.18 4.73 11.08
CA LEU A 177 -9.57 5.68 12.01
C LEU A 177 -9.51 5.11 13.42
N ALA A 178 -10.55 4.38 13.84
CA ALA A 178 -10.53 3.66 15.12
C ALA A 178 -9.45 2.55 15.14
N ALA A 179 -9.22 1.88 13.99
CA ALA A 179 -8.15 0.91 13.83
C ALA A 179 -6.74 1.55 13.74
N THR A 180 -6.67 2.82 13.34
CA THR A 180 -5.42 3.59 13.25
C THR A 180 -5.00 4.04 14.65
N MET A 181 -4.07 3.29 15.29
CA MET A 181 -3.67 3.49 16.67
C MET A 181 -2.67 4.65 16.82
N GLN A 182 -3.13 5.85 16.47
CA GLN A 182 -2.42 7.12 16.60
C GLN A 182 -3.37 8.15 17.28
N GLU A 183 -3.13 8.41 18.56
CA GLU A 183 -4.01 9.25 19.40
C GLU A 183 -4.27 10.63 18.78
N ARG A 184 -3.22 11.29 18.27
CA ARG A 184 -3.32 12.60 17.61
C ARG A 184 -4.34 12.63 16.47
N LEU A 185 -4.51 11.52 15.75
CA LEU A 185 -5.45 11.43 14.63
C LEU A 185 -6.85 11.11 15.09
N GLN A 186 -7.00 10.40 16.21
CA GLN A 186 -8.27 9.94 16.75
C GLN A 186 -8.97 11.00 17.62
N GLU A 187 -8.20 11.77 18.39
CA GLU A 187 -8.70 12.72 19.40
C GLU A 187 -9.82 13.66 18.89
N PRO A 188 -9.68 14.30 17.70
CA PRO A 188 -10.69 15.24 17.20
C PRO A 188 -12.04 14.60 16.86
N PHE A 189 -12.10 13.26 16.72
CA PHE A 189 -13.27 12.54 16.20
C PHE A 189 -13.93 11.61 17.21
N GLN A 190 -13.60 11.76 18.50
CA GLN A 190 -14.21 10.96 19.57
C GLN A 190 -15.70 11.30 19.76
N PRO A 191 -16.60 10.30 20.06
CA PRO A 191 -16.27 8.90 20.22
C PRO A 191 -16.16 8.16 18.87
N LEU A 192 -15.10 7.36 18.71
CA LEU A 192 -14.93 6.46 17.56
C LEU A 192 -15.64 5.11 17.80
N PRO A 193 -15.87 4.30 16.74
CA PRO A 193 -16.33 2.93 16.89
C PRO A 193 -15.43 2.12 17.82
N GLY A 194 -16.04 1.35 18.73
CA GLY A 194 -15.33 0.49 19.67
C GLY A 194 -14.96 -0.88 19.08
N GLY A 195 -14.35 -1.71 19.94
CA GLY A 195 -13.96 -3.07 19.57
C GLY A 195 -12.56 -3.15 18.94
N PHE A 196 -11.67 -2.24 19.30
CA PHE A 196 -10.26 -2.26 18.92
C PHE A 196 -9.39 -2.40 20.18
N LEU A 197 -8.37 -3.25 20.10
CA LEU A 197 -7.38 -3.50 21.13
C LEU A 197 -6.02 -3.13 20.58
N MET A 198 -5.23 -2.38 21.35
CA MET A 198 -3.91 -1.93 20.94
C MET A 198 -2.82 -2.89 21.47
N CYS A 199 -1.83 -3.17 20.63
CA CYS A 199 -0.59 -3.85 21.00
C CYS A 199 0.59 -3.03 20.46
N GLU A 200 1.73 -3.05 21.17
CA GLU A 200 2.97 -2.47 20.66
C GLU A 200 3.55 -3.35 19.54
N PRO A 201 4.09 -2.77 18.45
CA PRO A 201 4.73 -3.54 17.40
C PRO A 201 5.99 -4.25 17.95
N ASN A 202 6.17 -5.51 17.56
CA ASN A 202 7.29 -6.37 17.97
C ASN A 202 7.34 -6.72 19.46
N ASP A 203 6.29 -6.43 20.25
CA ASP A 203 6.13 -6.85 21.64
C ASP A 203 5.38 -8.19 21.71
N ILE A 204 6.14 -9.30 21.66
CA ILE A 204 5.58 -10.66 21.71
C ILE A 204 4.93 -10.94 23.08
N ASP A 205 5.56 -10.54 24.16
CA ASP A 205 5.04 -10.79 25.53
C ASP A 205 3.70 -10.06 25.73
N GLY A 206 3.62 -8.78 25.33
CA GLY A 206 2.39 -8.00 25.38
C GLY A 206 1.29 -8.57 24.49
N LEU A 207 1.64 -9.07 23.31
CA LEU A 207 0.70 -9.74 22.42
C LEU A 207 0.12 -11.03 23.03
N GLN A 208 0.99 -11.87 23.62
CA GLN A 208 0.58 -13.10 24.32
C GLN A 208 -0.35 -12.79 25.50
N GLU A 209 0.00 -11.77 26.32
CA GLU A 209 -0.84 -11.34 27.42
C GLU A 209 -2.21 -10.86 26.96
N LEU A 210 -2.26 -10.07 25.88
CA LEU A 210 -3.49 -9.55 25.28
C LEU A 210 -4.40 -10.70 24.80
N PHE A 211 -3.85 -11.71 24.10
CA PHE A 211 -4.61 -12.88 23.66
C PHE A 211 -5.01 -13.79 24.83
N ALA A 212 -4.21 -13.92 25.89
CA ALA A 212 -4.57 -14.64 27.09
C ALA A 212 -5.78 -14.01 27.82
N GLN A 213 -5.86 -12.68 27.84
CA GLN A 213 -6.94 -11.95 28.49
C GLN A 213 -8.20 -11.85 27.62
N HIS A 214 -8.06 -11.64 26.31
CA HIS A 214 -9.15 -11.25 25.41
C HIS A 214 -9.39 -12.23 24.25
N GLY A 215 -8.64 -13.32 24.11
CA GLY A 215 -8.65 -14.19 22.92
C GLY A 215 -10.05 -14.60 22.44
N LYS A 216 -10.98 -14.87 23.38
CA LYS A 216 -12.37 -15.22 23.03
C LYS A 216 -13.20 -14.05 22.47
N GLN A 217 -12.69 -12.81 22.56
CA GLN A 217 -13.36 -11.61 22.06
C GLN A 217 -12.73 -11.16 20.73
N ILE A 218 -11.56 -11.68 20.38
CA ILE A 218 -10.79 -11.24 19.23
C ILE A 218 -11.31 -11.95 17.97
N ALA A 219 -11.75 -11.16 16.98
CA ALA A 219 -12.14 -11.61 15.66
C ALA A 219 -10.97 -11.64 14.66
N GLY A 220 -9.96 -10.81 14.88
CA GLY A 220 -8.77 -10.75 14.04
C GLY A 220 -7.69 -9.84 14.61
N ILE A 221 -6.51 -9.96 14.04
CA ILE A 221 -5.40 -9.02 14.21
C ILE A 221 -5.07 -8.39 12.85
N LEU A 222 -5.03 -7.07 12.81
CA LEU A 222 -4.69 -6.28 11.62
C LEU A 222 -3.28 -5.72 11.77
N ILE A 223 -2.40 -6.08 10.85
CA ILE A 223 -1.00 -5.65 10.84
C ILE A 223 -0.60 -5.07 9.49
N GLU A 224 0.26 -4.08 9.50
CA GLU A 224 1.11 -3.70 8.35
C GLU A 224 2.43 -4.46 8.50
N PRO A 225 2.89 -5.25 7.52
CA PRO A 225 4.22 -5.90 7.61
C PRO A 225 5.36 -4.89 7.78
N ILE A 226 5.14 -3.66 7.29
CA ILE A 226 5.97 -2.49 7.53
C ILE A 226 5.03 -1.31 7.77
N GLN A 227 5.05 -0.73 8.96
CA GLN A 227 4.27 0.46 9.28
C GLN A 227 4.86 1.68 8.55
N GLY A 228 4.11 2.21 7.58
CA GLY A 228 4.63 3.26 6.70
C GLY A 228 4.53 4.66 7.24
N GLU A 229 3.41 5.00 7.90
CA GLU A 229 3.10 6.38 8.29
C GLU A 229 3.78 6.81 9.60
N SER A 230 4.22 5.88 10.42
CA SER A 230 4.94 6.15 11.68
C SER A 230 6.46 6.20 11.52
N GLY A 231 7.02 6.04 10.31
CA GLY A 231 8.47 6.14 10.10
C GLY A 231 9.13 4.93 9.44
N VAL A 232 8.37 4.11 8.73
CA VAL A 232 8.84 2.89 8.05
C VAL A 232 9.44 1.88 9.03
N HIS A 233 8.60 1.31 9.89
CA HIS A 233 9.01 0.32 10.89
C HIS A 233 8.63 -1.11 10.48
N PRO A 234 9.59 -1.96 10.08
CA PRO A 234 9.33 -3.37 9.79
C PRO A 234 8.94 -4.15 11.03
N LEU A 235 7.97 -5.04 10.89
CA LEU A 235 7.71 -6.07 11.89
C LEU A 235 8.75 -7.19 11.78
N THR A 236 9.11 -7.77 12.92
CA THR A 236 9.99 -8.94 12.97
C THR A 236 9.25 -10.20 12.51
N THR A 237 9.99 -11.13 11.92
CA THR A 237 9.43 -12.42 11.50
C THR A 237 8.83 -13.15 12.68
N GLU A 238 9.49 -13.15 13.84
CA GLU A 238 9.07 -13.81 15.07
C GLU A 238 7.74 -13.25 15.56
N PHE A 239 7.56 -11.93 15.56
CA PHE A 239 6.32 -11.28 15.98
C PHE A 239 5.15 -11.66 15.07
N VAL A 240 5.34 -11.64 13.74
CA VAL A 240 4.28 -11.96 12.79
C VAL A 240 3.88 -13.43 12.84
N HIS A 241 4.85 -14.34 13.07
CA HIS A 241 4.55 -15.76 13.30
C HIS A 241 3.74 -15.96 14.57
N GLU A 242 4.15 -15.36 15.69
CA GLU A 242 3.41 -15.43 16.95
C GLU A 242 1.99 -14.87 16.80
N ALA A 243 1.84 -13.72 16.11
CA ALA A 243 0.55 -13.12 15.83
C ALA A 243 -0.38 -14.06 15.05
N ALA A 244 0.15 -14.77 14.04
CA ALA A 244 -0.61 -15.76 13.28
C ALA A 244 -1.04 -16.94 14.15
N GLU A 245 -0.11 -17.49 14.95
CA GLU A 245 -0.37 -18.66 15.82
C GLU A 245 -1.42 -18.32 16.88
N LEU A 246 -1.29 -17.20 17.56
CA LEU A 246 -2.24 -16.74 18.58
C LEU A 246 -3.63 -16.47 17.99
N ALA A 247 -3.69 -15.78 16.83
CA ALA A 247 -4.96 -15.53 16.14
C ALA A 247 -5.67 -16.84 15.80
N HIS A 248 -4.99 -17.77 15.13
CA HIS A 248 -5.57 -19.04 14.74
C HIS A 248 -5.95 -19.91 15.95
N ALA A 249 -5.13 -19.95 17.00
CA ALA A 249 -5.44 -20.67 18.23
C ALA A 249 -6.70 -20.11 18.94
N ALA A 250 -6.95 -18.80 18.81
CA ALA A 250 -8.15 -18.14 19.32
C ALA A 250 -9.38 -18.27 18.40
N GLY A 251 -9.24 -18.84 17.18
CA GLY A 251 -10.29 -18.85 16.15
C GLY A 251 -10.53 -17.48 15.50
N ALA A 252 -9.52 -16.63 15.55
CA ALA A 252 -9.47 -15.29 14.94
C ALA A 252 -8.65 -15.32 13.63
N LEU A 253 -8.70 -14.24 12.84
CA LEU A 253 -8.04 -14.15 11.55
C LEU A 253 -6.82 -13.24 11.59
N LEU A 254 -5.79 -13.57 10.81
CA LEU A 254 -4.67 -12.68 10.50
C LEU A 254 -5.01 -11.84 9.26
N ILE A 255 -5.02 -10.52 9.41
CA ILE A 255 -5.28 -9.56 8.35
C ILE A 255 -3.99 -8.79 8.07
N SER A 256 -3.49 -8.84 6.82
CA SER A 256 -2.33 -8.05 6.38
C SER A 256 -2.79 -6.82 5.62
N ASP A 257 -2.46 -5.65 6.13
CA ASP A 257 -2.60 -4.40 5.39
C ASP A 257 -1.38 -4.22 4.47
N GLU A 258 -1.58 -4.53 3.20
CA GLU A 258 -0.58 -4.44 2.13
C GLU A 258 -0.75 -3.16 1.28
N VAL A 259 -1.53 -2.21 1.77
CA VAL A 259 -1.86 -0.98 1.04
C VAL A 259 -0.62 -0.19 0.66
N GLN A 260 0.37 -0.12 1.55
CA GLN A 260 1.62 0.61 1.27
C GLN A 260 2.80 -0.32 0.91
N ALA A 261 2.89 -1.48 1.53
CA ALA A 261 4.03 -2.39 1.41
C ALA A 261 3.90 -3.42 0.27
N GLY A 262 2.69 -3.64 -0.24
CA GLY A 262 2.41 -4.60 -1.30
C GLY A 262 2.85 -4.15 -2.71
N MET A 263 2.38 -4.86 -3.72
CA MET A 263 2.63 -4.57 -5.14
C MET A 263 4.14 -4.47 -5.47
N PHE A 264 4.90 -5.49 -5.02
CA PHE A 264 6.34 -5.63 -5.25
C PHE A 264 7.21 -4.52 -4.62
N ARG A 265 6.62 -3.58 -3.89
CA ARG A 265 7.33 -2.48 -3.23
C ARG A 265 8.48 -2.98 -2.35
N CYS A 266 8.25 -4.07 -1.62
CA CYS A 266 9.19 -4.67 -0.68
C CYS A 266 9.94 -5.89 -1.25
N GLY A 267 9.89 -6.10 -2.58
CA GLY A 267 10.59 -7.20 -3.26
C GLY A 267 9.70 -8.40 -3.60
N THR A 268 8.68 -8.68 -2.81
CA THR A 268 7.66 -9.72 -3.05
C THR A 268 6.33 -9.10 -3.47
N PRO A 269 5.41 -9.83 -4.11
CA PRO A 269 4.08 -9.32 -4.44
C PRO A 269 3.39 -8.68 -3.24
N PHE A 270 3.43 -9.34 -2.09
CA PHE A 270 2.94 -8.85 -0.80
C PHE A 270 4.06 -8.95 0.24
N ALA A 271 4.24 -7.90 1.04
CA ALA A 271 5.37 -7.81 1.97
C ALA A 271 5.37 -8.93 3.04
N ILE A 272 4.20 -9.39 3.46
CA ILE A 272 4.05 -10.47 4.43
C ILE A 272 4.65 -11.80 3.94
N GLN A 273 4.70 -12.04 2.62
CA GLN A 273 5.30 -13.24 2.05
C GLN A 273 6.80 -13.36 2.33
N ALA A 274 7.48 -12.22 2.41
CA ALA A 274 8.90 -12.19 2.77
C ALA A 274 9.17 -12.55 4.24
N LEU A 275 8.12 -12.59 5.07
CA LEU A 275 8.17 -13.08 6.45
C LEU A 275 7.78 -14.56 6.56
N GLY A 276 7.51 -15.24 5.43
CA GLY A 276 7.14 -16.66 5.39
C GLY A 276 5.73 -16.96 5.87
N ILE A 277 4.85 -15.96 5.92
CA ILE A 277 3.47 -16.09 6.39
C ILE A 277 2.48 -15.91 5.23
N THR A 278 1.41 -16.69 5.25
CA THR A 278 0.23 -16.50 4.42
C THR A 278 -0.92 -16.04 5.31
N PRO A 279 -1.43 -14.81 5.16
CA PRO A 279 -2.52 -14.29 5.98
C PRO A 279 -3.87 -14.94 5.59
N ASP A 280 -4.93 -14.57 6.28
CA ASP A 280 -6.30 -14.99 5.96
C ASP A 280 -6.99 -13.97 5.05
N ILE A 281 -6.69 -12.68 5.26
CA ILE A 281 -7.22 -11.55 4.51
C ILE A 281 -6.06 -10.58 4.22
N MET A 282 -6.09 -9.96 3.04
CA MET A 282 -5.20 -8.84 2.67
C MET A 282 -5.99 -7.66 2.18
N SER A 283 -5.60 -6.45 2.57
CA SER A 283 -6.09 -5.20 1.98
C SER A 283 -5.03 -4.57 1.08
N LEU A 284 -5.46 -4.15 -0.11
CA LEU A 284 -4.61 -3.61 -1.17
C LEU A 284 -5.16 -2.27 -1.64
N ALA A 285 -4.27 -1.36 -2.07
CA ALA A 285 -4.60 -0.14 -2.79
C ALA A 285 -3.32 0.44 -3.43
N LYS A 286 -3.20 1.77 -3.47
CA LYS A 286 -2.01 2.51 -3.92
C LYS A 286 -1.45 1.95 -5.24
N GLY A 287 -0.40 1.14 -5.19
CA GLY A 287 0.30 0.59 -6.36
C GLY A 287 -0.53 -0.33 -7.25
N ILE A 288 -1.71 -0.80 -6.81
CA ILE A 288 -2.49 -1.80 -7.56
C ILE A 288 -2.96 -1.32 -8.95
N ALA A 289 -3.22 -0.01 -9.11
CA ALA A 289 -3.73 0.58 -10.35
C ALA A 289 -2.95 1.82 -10.82
N GLY A 290 -1.72 2.01 -10.33
CA GLY A 290 -0.74 2.96 -10.85
C GLY A 290 -1.15 4.44 -10.86
N GLY A 291 -2.09 4.85 -10.00
CA GLY A 291 -2.61 6.23 -9.90
C GLY A 291 -4.12 6.33 -10.03
N VAL A 292 -4.79 5.33 -10.59
CA VAL A 292 -6.26 5.28 -10.64
C VAL A 292 -6.79 4.82 -9.28
N PRO A 293 -7.82 5.47 -8.71
CA PRO A 293 -8.44 5.04 -7.47
C PRO A 293 -8.92 3.59 -7.54
N CYS A 294 -8.29 2.71 -6.78
CA CYS A 294 -8.60 1.30 -6.69
C CYS A 294 -8.13 0.75 -5.34
N GLY A 295 -8.93 -0.12 -4.75
CA GLY A 295 -8.59 -0.90 -3.60
C GLY A 295 -9.11 -2.32 -3.74
N ALA A 296 -8.62 -3.24 -2.95
CA ALA A 296 -9.11 -4.62 -2.93
C ALA A 296 -8.97 -5.23 -1.54
N CYS A 297 -10.00 -5.96 -1.11
CA CYS A 297 -9.93 -6.91 -0.01
C CYS A 297 -9.84 -8.30 -0.63
N VAL A 298 -8.75 -9.01 -0.38
CA VAL A 298 -8.44 -10.34 -0.93
C VAL A 298 -8.44 -11.33 0.23
N ALA A 299 -9.31 -12.33 0.20
CA ALA A 299 -9.44 -13.30 1.28
C ALA A 299 -9.49 -14.72 0.75
N ARG A 300 -9.06 -15.70 1.56
CA ARG A 300 -9.25 -17.12 1.25
C ARG A 300 -10.73 -17.38 0.98
N ALA A 301 -11.03 -18.20 -0.03
CA ALA A 301 -12.40 -18.38 -0.53
C ALA A 301 -13.39 -18.84 0.56
N GLU A 302 -12.95 -19.68 1.50
CA GLU A 302 -13.77 -20.12 2.63
C GLU A 302 -14.15 -18.98 3.58
N ILE A 303 -13.28 -18.00 3.73
CA ILE A 303 -13.52 -16.79 4.53
C ILE A 303 -14.37 -15.79 3.74
N ALA A 304 -14.00 -15.51 2.48
CA ALA A 304 -14.71 -14.59 1.62
C ALA A 304 -16.20 -14.93 1.45
N ARG A 305 -16.52 -16.23 1.36
CA ARG A 305 -17.91 -16.75 1.25
C ARG A 305 -18.74 -16.57 2.52
N THR A 306 -18.19 -16.01 3.57
CA THR A 306 -18.96 -15.60 4.74
C THR A 306 -19.92 -14.46 4.41
N PHE A 307 -19.54 -13.56 3.48
CA PHE A 307 -20.47 -12.57 2.96
C PHE A 307 -21.55 -13.20 2.08
N ALA A 308 -22.79 -12.79 2.29
CA ALA A 308 -23.91 -13.04 1.38
C ALA A 308 -24.20 -11.78 0.54
N PRO A 309 -24.88 -11.94 -0.62
CA PRO A 309 -25.28 -10.79 -1.43
C PRO A 309 -26.08 -9.75 -0.61
N GLY A 310 -25.64 -8.47 -0.68
CA GLY A 310 -26.24 -7.35 0.04
C GLY A 310 -25.62 -7.01 1.39
N GLU A 311 -24.73 -7.84 1.94
CA GLU A 311 -24.07 -7.57 3.25
C GLU A 311 -22.89 -6.60 3.15
N HIS A 312 -22.29 -6.49 1.98
CA HIS A 312 -21.28 -5.47 1.67
C HIS A 312 -21.42 -5.03 0.22
N GLY A 313 -20.93 -3.82 -0.12
CA GLY A 313 -21.06 -3.30 -1.47
C GLY A 313 -20.39 -1.95 -1.67
N THR A 314 -20.26 -1.58 -2.93
CA THR A 314 -19.71 -0.31 -3.40
C THR A 314 -20.32 0.03 -4.77
N THR A 315 -20.42 1.31 -5.09
CA THR A 315 -20.87 1.74 -6.42
C THR A 315 -19.73 1.64 -7.43
N PHE A 316 -18.55 2.18 -7.11
CA PHE A 316 -17.45 2.36 -8.07
C PHE A 316 -16.33 1.32 -7.93
N GLY A 317 -16.26 0.59 -6.83
CA GLY A 317 -15.21 -0.40 -6.63
C GLY A 317 -15.20 -1.46 -7.72
N GLY A 318 -14.04 -1.63 -8.37
CA GLY A 318 -13.87 -2.50 -9.53
C GLY A 318 -14.59 -2.02 -10.78
N SER A 319 -14.74 -0.70 -10.98
CA SER A 319 -15.24 -0.13 -12.24
C SER A 319 -14.34 -0.52 -13.42
N ASN A 320 -14.92 -0.50 -14.64
CA ASN A 320 -14.19 -0.86 -15.86
C ASN A 320 -12.83 -0.14 -15.96
N LEU A 321 -12.81 1.17 -15.70
CA LEU A 321 -11.58 1.96 -15.76
C LEU A 321 -10.54 1.50 -14.72
N ALA A 322 -10.99 1.27 -13.48
CA ALA A 322 -10.09 0.89 -12.38
C ALA A 322 -9.47 -0.50 -12.59
N VAL A 323 -10.26 -1.48 -13.07
CA VAL A 323 -9.73 -2.84 -13.28
C VAL A 323 -8.92 -2.96 -14.56
N ALA A 324 -9.20 -2.19 -15.61
CA ALA A 324 -8.33 -2.10 -16.78
C ALA A 324 -6.94 -1.53 -16.40
N ALA A 325 -6.91 -0.49 -15.57
CA ALA A 325 -5.66 0.03 -15.01
C ALA A 325 -4.94 -1.01 -14.15
N ALA A 326 -5.66 -1.70 -13.26
CA ALA A 326 -5.09 -2.72 -12.38
C ALA A 326 -4.52 -3.91 -13.17
N GLU A 327 -5.21 -4.37 -14.23
CA GLU A 327 -4.69 -5.44 -15.09
C GLU A 327 -3.40 -5.02 -15.77
N ALA A 328 -3.37 -3.82 -16.37
CA ALA A 328 -2.16 -3.32 -17.03
C ALA A 328 -0.97 -3.22 -16.06
N VAL A 329 -1.20 -2.68 -14.86
CA VAL A 329 -0.16 -2.55 -13.82
C VAL A 329 0.32 -3.91 -13.35
N LEU A 330 -0.59 -4.82 -12.98
CA LEU A 330 -0.23 -6.15 -12.49
C LEU A 330 0.51 -6.95 -13.56
N CYS A 331 0.07 -6.91 -14.81
CA CYS A 331 0.78 -7.59 -15.91
C CYS A 331 2.20 -7.06 -16.11
N GLU A 332 2.42 -5.74 -15.98
CA GLU A 332 3.78 -5.17 -16.03
C GLU A 332 4.62 -5.62 -14.83
N LEU A 333 4.10 -5.50 -13.60
CA LEU A 333 4.81 -5.88 -12.38
C LEU A 333 5.18 -7.37 -12.36
N ILE A 334 4.28 -8.24 -12.80
CA ILE A 334 4.47 -9.69 -12.82
C ILE A 334 5.47 -10.12 -13.91
N CYS A 335 5.35 -9.55 -15.12
CA CYS A 335 6.22 -9.94 -16.24
C CYS A 335 7.58 -9.26 -16.20
N GLY A 336 7.76 -8.21 -15.41
CA GLY A 336 9.02 -7.51 -15.22
C GLY A 336 9.75 -7.96 -13.95
N ALA A 337 11.01 -7.59 -13.84
CA ALA A 337 11.84 -7.91 -12.67
C ALA A 337 11.71 -6.84 -11.57
N TYR A 338 10.52 -6.25 -11.38
CA TYR A 338 10.33 -5.11 -10.46
C TYR A 338 10.60 -5.45 -9.00
N GLY A 339 10.25 -6.68 -8.57
CA GLY A 339 10.53 -7.12 -7.20
C GLY A 339 12.04 -7.24 -6.93
N GLU A 340 12.78 -7.91 -7.80
CA GLU A 340 14.23 -8.02 -7.69
C GLU A 340 14.91 -6.64 -7.79
N HIS A 341 14.44 -5.82 -8.71
CA HIS A 341 14.92 -4.46 -8.86
C HIS A 341 14.68 -3.62 -7.58
N ALA A 342 13.48 -3.72 -7.00
CA ALA A 342 13.15 -3.01 -5.75
C ALA A 342 14.09 -3.43 -4.60
N VAL A 343 14.46 -4.71 -4.51
CA VAL A 343 15.43 -5.18 -3.50
C VAL A 343 16.81 -4.58 -3.75
N HIS A 344 17.31 -4.65 -4.99
CA HIS A 344 18.65 -4.15 -5.32
C HIS A 344 18.76 -2.63 -5.16
N ALA A 345 17.81 -1.87 -5.72
CA ALA A 345 17.80 -0.42 -5.62
C ALA A 345 17.58 0.05 -4.18
N GLY A 346 16.69 -0.65 -3.44
CA GLY A 346 16.44 -0.33 -2.04
C GLY A 346 17.65 -0.61 -1.13
N THR A 347 18.34 -1.73 -1.34
CA THR A 347 19.60 -2.02 -0.62
C THR A 347 20.64 -0.94 -0.90
N TYR A 348 20.82 -0.59 -2.16
CA TYR A 348 21.74 0.48 -2.55
C TYR A 348 21.37 1.83 -1.93
N LEU A 349 20.08 2.20 -1.94
CA LEU A 349 19.60 3.42 -1.29
C LEU A 349 19.91 3.42 0.21
N MET A 350 19.62 2.32 0.90
CA MET A 350 19.89 2.19 2.35
C MET A 350 21.39 2.30 2.65
N GLU A 351 22.26 1.64 1.89
CA GLU A 351 23.71 1.73 2.05
C GLU A 351 24.24 3.17 1.85
N ARG A 352 23.69 3.88 0.85
CA ARG A 352 24.08 5.26 0.56
C ARG A 352 23.63 6.24 1.65
N LEU A 353 22.41 6.04 2.22
CA LEU A 353 21.88 6.85 3.31
C LEU A 353 22.65 6.59 4.63
N ASP A 354 22.94 5.33 4.94
CA ASP A 354 23.67 4.94 6.16
C ASP A 354 25.10 5.51 6.21
N ALA A 355 25.67 5.81 5.06
CA ALA A 355 26.98 6.45 4.95
C ALA A 355 27.00 7.95 5.29
N LEU A 356 25.82 8.60 5.45
CA LEU A 356 25.73 10.02 5.75
C LEU A 356 25.99 10.30 7.25
N PRO A 357 26.82 11.30 7.60
CA PRO A 357 27.29 11.50 8.98
C PRO A 357 26.17 11.89 9.97
N CYS A 358 25.07 12.46 9.49
CA CYS A 358 23.94 12.89 10.33
C CYS A 358 22.80 11.86 10.37
N VAL A 359 22.98 10.68 9.80
CA VAL A 359 22.00 9.60 9.81
C VAL A 359 22.27 8.70 11.02
N THR A 360 21.23 8.38 11.78
CA THR A 360 21.32 7.55 12.99
C THR A 360 20.75 6.15 12.78
N GLU A 361 19.78 6.00 11.89
CA GLU A 361 19.17 4.72 11.53
C GLU A 361 18.64 4.76 10.12
N VAL A 362 18.85 3.67 9.36
CA VAL A 362 18.20 3.42 8.07
C VAL A 362 17.51 2.08 8.15
N ARG A 363 16.23 2.03 7.80
CA ARG A 363 15.40 0.83 7.90
C ARG A 363 14.41 0.73 6.74
N GLY A 364 13.86 -0.46 6.55
CA GLY A 364 12.88 -0.73 5.51
C GLY A 364 13.17 -2.01 4.76
N ARG A 365 12.48 -2.18 3.61
CA ARG A 365 12.67 -3.32 2.71
C ARG A 365 12.33 -2.91 1.27
N GLY A 366 13.14 -3.32 0.32
CA GLY A 366 12.97 -2.91 -1.07
C GLY A 366 12.97 -1.38 -1.17
N LEU A 367 12.09 -0.82 -1.97
CA LEU A 367 11.94 0.62 -2.16
C LEU A 367 10.89 1.25 -1.21
N MET A 368 10.80 0.75 0.01
CA MET A 368 10.11 1.36 1.13
C MET A 368 11.13 1.59 2.26
N VAL A 369 11.71 2.79 2.31
CA VAL A 369 12.86 3.12 3.15
C VAL A 369 12.57 4.30 4.05
N GLY A 370 12.90 4.17 5.33
CA GLY A 370 12.92 5.23 6.33
C GLY A 370 14.36 5.54 6.75
N CYS A 371 14.63 6.81 7.01
CA CYS A 371 15.94 7.28 7.42
C CYS A 371 15.78 8.30 8.54
N ASP A 372 16.34 8.00 9.72
CA ASP A 372 16.32 8.91 10.86
C ASP A 372 17.58 9.78 10.88
N LEU A 373 17.35 11.07 11.06
CA LEU A 373 18.39 12.06 11.25
C LEU A 373 18.69 12.22 12.74
N ALA A 374 19.93 12.59 13.05
CA ALA A 374 20.31 12.96 14.40
C ALA A 374 19.46 14.16 14.89
N PRO A 375 19.00 14.18 16.15
CA PRO A 375 18.12 15.23 16.67
C PRO A 375 18.68 16.64 16.58
N ASP A 376 20.01 16.78 16.50
CA ASP A 376 20.74 18.02 16.39
C ASP A 376 21.14 18.39 14.94
N ALA A 377 20.77 17.57 13.96
CA ALA A 377 21.12 17.83 12.54
C ALA A 377 20.24 18.93 11.93
N CYS A 378 18.96 18.64 11.73
CA CYS A 378 17.95 19.59 11.24
C CYS A 378 16.55 18.99 11.38
N ASP A 379 15.52 19.83 11.23
CA ASP A 379 14.15 19.38 11.09
C ASP A 379 13.94 18.71 9.72
N ALA A 380 13.32 17.51 9.70
CA ALA A 380 13.13 16.76 8.47
C ALA A 380 12.15 17.43 7.50
N HIS A 381 11.17 18.21 7.98
CA HIS A 381 10.23 18.95 7.13
C HIS A 381 10.93 20.13 6.44
N ASP A 382 11.82 20.84 7.15
CA ASP A 382 12.63 21.91 6.57
C ASP A 382 13.58 21.37 5.51
N LEU A 383 14.18 20.20 5.75
CA LEU A 383 15.04 19.53 4.78
C LEU A 383 14.26 19.08 3.54
N VAL A 384 13.05 18.54 3.70
CA VAL A 384 12.16 18.19 2.58
C VAL A 384 11.82 19.44 1.74
N ALA A 385 11.54 20.56 2.38
CA ALA A 385 11.29 21.82 1.67
C ALA A 385 12.52 22.29 0.88
N ALA A 386 13.72 22.21 1.47
CA ALA A 386 14.97 22.56 0.80
C ALA A 386 15.29 21.63 -0.38
N LEU A 387 15.06 20.32 -0.23
CA LEU A 387 15.24 19.35 -1.31
C LEU A 387 14.22 19.53 -2.43
N LEU A 388 12.99 19.97 -2.12
CA LEU A 388 12.01 20.34 -3.14
C LEU A 388 12.50 21.53 -3.99
N ASP A 389 13.15 22.52 -3.35
CA ASP A 389 13.79 23.62 -4.08
C ASP A 389 14.95 23.14 -4.96
N ASP A 390 15.64 22.06 -4.60
CA ASP A 390 16.68 21.42 -5.41
C ASP A 390 16.12 20.48 -6.50
N GLY A 391 14.80 20.27 -6.54
CA GLY A 391 14.16 19.41 -7.54
C GLY A 391 14.00 17.95 -7.10
N PHE A 392 13.82 17.67 -5.81
CA PHE A 392 13.52 16.32 -5.30
C PHE A 392 12.21 16.29 -4.55
N VAL A 393 11.36 15.29 -4.84
CA VAL A 393 10.08 15.06 -4.18
C VAL A 393 10.20 13.88 -3.24
N LEU A 394 10.12 14.13 -1.94
CA LEU A 394 10.07 13.13 -0.87
C LEU A 394 9.25 13.69 0.29
N ASN A 395 9.10 12.94 1.38
CA ASN A 395 8.40 13.45 2.56
C ASN A 395 9.04 13.02 3.87
N ALA A 396 8.68 13.73 4.95
CA ALA A 396 8.97 13.36 6.32
C ALA A 396 7.75 12.69 6.98
N THR A 397 8.00 11.78 7.92
CA THR A 397 6.97 11.10 8.73
C THR A 397 7.10 11.43 10.22
N GLY A 398 7.77 12.50 10.53
CA GLY A 398 8.04 13.04 11.85
C GLY A 398 9.15 14.07 11.77
N ASP A 399 9.53 14.65 12.89
CA ASP A 399 10.48 15.77 12.94
C ASP A 399 11.91 15.36 12.51
N HIS A 400 12.21 14.07 12.56
CA HIS A 400 13.56 13.55 12.27
C HIS A 400 13.59 12.41 11.25
N THR A 401 12.46 11.99 10.71
CA THR A 401 12.39 10.82 9.80
C THR A 401 12.06 11.22 8.38
N LEU A 402 12.94 10.94 7.44
CA LEU A 402 12.68 10.98 6.00
C LEU A 402 12.12 9.64 5.53
N ARG A 403 11.15 9.68 4.60
CA ARG A 403 10.60 8.49 3.96
C ARG A 403 10.80 8.55 2.44
N PHE A 404 11.23 7.41 1.87
CA PHE A 404 11.47 7.22 0.45
C PHE A 404 10.57 6.11 -0.09
N LEU A 405 9.74 6.45 -1.08
CA LEU A 405 8.81 5.56 -1.78
C LEU A 405 8.85 5.80 -3.29
N PRO A 406 10.05 5.80 -3.93
CA PRO A 406 10.16 6.11 -5.34
C PRO A 406 9.36 5.12 -6.21
N PRO A 407 9.06 5.44 -7.48
CA PRO A 407 8.64 4.45 -8.46
C PRO A 407 9.59 3.24 -8.50
N LEU A 408 9.06 2.05 -8.81
CA LEU A 408 9.86 0.80 -8.85
C LEU A 408 10.85 0.75 -10.02
N ILE A 409 10.91 1.80 -10.82
CA ILE A 409 11.86 2.00 -11.91
C ILE A 409 13.07 2.86 -11.50
N CYS A 410 13.15 3.27 -10.22
CA CYS A 410 14.23 4.10 -9.68
C CYS A 410 15.60 3.46 -9.90
N THR A 411 16.52 4.19 -10.50
CA THR A 411 17.86 3.71 -10.83
C THR A 411 18.91 4.11 -9.78
N SER A 412 20.08 3.48 -9.83
CA SER A 412 21.23 3.89 -8.98
C SER A 412 21.69 5.32 -9.27
N ASP A 413 21.55 5.80 -10.51
CA ASP A 413 21.90 7.17 -10.86
C ASP A 413 20.91 8.16 -10.22
N ASP A 414 19.60 7.86 -10.22
CA ASP A 414 18.60 8.68 -9.52
C ASP A 414 18.89 8.74 -8.01
N ILE A 415 19.24 7.60 -7.41
CA ILE A 415 19.63 7.50 -5.99
C ILE A 415 20.87 8.35 -5.70
N ASN A 416 21.88 8.29 -6.55
CA ASN A 416 23.10 9.08 -6.37
C ASN A 416 22.78 10.58 -6.38
N LEU A 417 21.98 11.05 -7.33
CA LEU A 417 21.59 12.46 -7.40
C LEU A 417 20.88 12.92 -6.13
N LEU A 418 19.94 12.11 -5.61
CA LEU A 418 19.25 12.43 -4.36
C LEU A 418 20.21 12.48 -3.15
N VAL A 419 21.03 11.42 -2.98
CA VAL A 419 21.88 11.29 -1.79
C VAL A 419 22.97 12.36 -1.78
N ASP A 420 23.52 12.72 -2.95
CA ASP A 420 24.51 13.80 -3.07
C ASP A 420 23.87 15.18 -2.72
N ALA A 421 22.61 15.44 -3.15
CA ALA A 421 21.90 16.65 -2.76
C ALA A 421 21.58 16.66 -1.26
N LEU A 422 21.15 15.54 -0.71
CA LEU A 422 20.89 15.37 0.73
C LEU A 422 22.16 15.63 1.55
N ALA A 423 23.30 15.01 1.17
CA ALA A 423 24.59 15.23 1.83
C ALA A 423 24.96 16.74 1.86
N HIS A 424 24.82 17.41 0.71
CA HIS A 424 25.10 18.83 0.58
C HIS A 424 24.23 19.71 1.51
N ARG A 425 22.92 19.40 1.61
CA ARG A 425 22.01 20.13 2.50
C ARG A 425 22.33 19.88 3.98
N LEU A 426 22.65 18.65 4.35
CA LEU A 426 23.06 18.30 5.73
C LEU A 426 24.36 18.98 6.13
N GLU A 427 25.34 19.12 5.24
CA GLU A 427 26.58 19.87 5.49
C GLU A 427 26.34 21.37 5.69
N GLN A 428 25.30 21.95 5.08
CA GLN A 428 24.97 23.37 5.23
C GLN A 428 24.18 23.65 6.52
N ALA A 429 23.49 22.65 7.06
CA ALA A 429 22.68 22.77 8.27
C ALA A 429 23.49 22.62 9.57
N GLY A 430 24.65 21.96 9.54
CA GLY A 430 25.58 21.76 10.67
C GLY A 430 26.70 22.80 10.66
#